data_ec61a57bfe6b87fa9a8b43e15bccdbdf
#
_entry.id   ec61a57bfe6b87fa9a8b43e15bccdbdf
#
_cell.length_a   1.000
_cell.length_b   1.000
_cell.length_c   1.000
_cell.angle_alpha   90.00
_cell.angle_beta   90.00
_cell.angle_gamma   90.00
#
_symmetry.space_group_name_H-M   'P 1'
#
loop_
_entity.id
_entity.type
_entity.pdbx_description
1 polymer ?
#
loop_
_entity_poly.entity_id
_entity_poly.type
_entity_poly.pdbx_seq_one_letter_code
_entity_poly.pdbx_strand_id
1 'polypeptide(L)'
;MENMNYGDTEVLDENYTPDMNTQDVNTQYASVQFASPQYFAPAYQHPTNRGLAKMIFLSLITFGIYGIVVWCKLVTELNVVASRYDGKRTCPYFAASMLTSITFGIYSFVWQHKMANRIGAELRRRGYDYKVSASDFWLWGILGSLIIVGPFVYCHKLLKGMNLINTSYNVYG
;
A
#
# COMPACT_ATOMS: atom_id res chain seq x y z
N MET A 1 -47.28 -36.35 -39.06
CA MET A 1 -47.40 -37.74 -38.53
C MET A 1 -46.01 -38.32 -38.62
N GLU A 2 -45.26 -38.25 -37.54
CA GLU A 2 -43.98 -38.96 -37.46
C GLU A 2 -43.78 -39.35 -36.00
N ASN A 3 -43.71 -40.65 -35.76
CA ASN A 3 -43.65 -41.30 -34.47
C ASN A 3 -42.26 -41.08 -33.84
N MET A 4 -42.21 -40.40 -32.71
CA MET A 4 -41.07 -40.50 -31.81
C MET A 4 -41.17 -41.77 -31.01
N ASN A 5 -40.25 -42.70 -31.26
CA ASN A 5 -40.05 -43.91 -30.52
C ASN A 5 -39.28 -43.56 -29.21
N TYR A 6 -39.97 -43.73 -28.09
CA TYR A 6 -39.39 -43.60 -26.76
C TYR A 6 -39.21 -45.01 -26.21
N GLY A 7 -37.99 -45.46 -26.11
CA GLY A 7 -37.70 -46.73 -25.53
C GLY A 7 -36.24 -47.13 -25.63
N ASP A 8 -35.47 -46.78 -24.65
CA ASP A 8 -34.39 -47.64 -24.16
C ASP A 8 -34.02 -47.15 -22.75
N THR A 9 -34.68 -47.73 -21.77
CA THR A 9 -34.26 -47.68 -20.37
C THR A 9 -33.05 -48.61 -20.24
N GLU A 10 -31.86 -48.02 -20.19
CA GLU A 10 -30.69 -48.76 -19.73
C GLU A 10 -30.92 -49.23 -18.28
N VAL A 11 -30.97 -50.52 -18.13
CA VAL A 11 -30.98 -51.22 -16.84
C VAL A 11 -29.64 -50.93 -16.17
N LEU A 12 -29.63 -50.09 -15.17
CA LEU A 12 -28.48 -49.85 -14.31
C LEU A 12 -28.17 -51.17 -13.59
N ASP A 13 -26.99 -51.71 -13.90
CA ASP A 13 -26.44 -52.89 -13.25
C ASP A 13 -26.18 -52.61 -11.78
N GLU A 14 -26.98 -53.14 -10.88
CA GLU A 14 -26.94 -52.94 -9.42
C GLU A 14 -25.68 -53.48 -8.73
N ASN A 15 -24.70 -53.96 -9.49
CA ASN A 15 -23.49 -54.61 -8.95
C ASN A 15 -22.18 -53.85 -9.27
N TYR A 16 -22.21 -52.56 -9.65
CA TYR A 16 -20.99 -51.79 -9.75
C TYR A 16 -20.59 -51.26 -8.37
N THR A 17 -19.84 -52.01 -7.60
CA THR A 17 -19.09 -51.50 -6.45
C THR A 17 -17.75 -50.97 -7.00
N PRO A 18 -17.53 -49.64 -7.03
CA PRO A 18 -16.19 -49.12 -7.33
C PRO A 18 -15.26 -49.52 -6.17
N ASP A 19 -14.30 -50.35 -6.49
CA ASP A 19 -13.21 -50.71 -5.58
C ASP A 19 -12.32 -49.45 -5.39
N MET A 20 -12.90 -48.42 -4.73
CA MET A 20 -12.15 -47.24 -4.34
C MET A 20 -11.30 -47.62 -3.14
N ASN A 21 -10.05 -47.98 -3.43
CA ASN A 21 -9.05 -48.09 -2.39
C ASN A 21 -8.95 -46.78 -1.62
N THR A 22 -9.54 -46.74 -0.45
CA THR A 22 -9.64 -45.57 0.45
C THR A 22 -8.27 -45.03 0.80
N GLN A 23 -7.19 -45.77 0.58
CA GLN A 23 -5.82 -45.36 0.76
C GLN A 23 -5.35 -44.41 -0.34
N ASP A 24 -5.77 -44.63 -1.60
CA ASP A 24 -5.36 -43.75 -2.72
C ASP A 24 -6.02 -42.37 -2.65
N VAL A 25 -7.27 -42.32 -2.17
CA VAL A 25 -7.99 -41.05 -1.99
C VAL A 25 -7.35 -40.22 -0.87
N ASN A 26 -7.00 -40.82 0.26
CA ASN A 26 -6.32 -40.11 1.34
C ASN A 26 -4.91 -39.65 0.96
N THR A 27 -4.19 -40.38 0.14
CA THR A 27 -2.88 -39.99 -0.37
C THR A 27 -3.00 -38.83 -1.35
N GLN A 28 -4.05 -38.80 -2.16
CA GLN A 28 -4.30 -37.71 -3.12
C GLN A 28 -4.73 -36.40 -2.41
N TYR A 29 -5.51 -36.49 -1.33
CA TYR A 29 -5.85 -35.31 -0.52
C TYR A 29 -4.67 -34.82 0.33
N ALA A 30 -3.77 -35.69 0.77
CA ALA A 30 -2.56 -35.30 1.51
C ALA A 30 -1.53 -34.59 0.63
N SER A 31 -1.55 -34.78 -0.71
CA SER A 31 -0.65 -34.10 -1.65
C SER A 31 -1.15 -32.73 -2.12
N VAL A 32 -2.41 -32.37 -1.86
CA VAL A 32 -2.88 -31.00 -1.97
C VAL A 32 -2.43 -30.22 -0.72
N GLN A 33 -1.14 -30.11 -0.53
CA GLN A 33 -0.60 -29.03 0.28
C GLN A 33 -1.06 -27.74 -0.39
N PHE A 34 -1.99 -27.06 0.25
CA PHE A 34 -2.24 -25.65 -0.05
C PHE A 34 -0.89 -24.98 0.09
N ALA A 35 -0.22 -24.77 -1.03
CA ALA A 35 0.98 -23.97 -1.06
C ALA A 35 0.57 -22.65 -0.44
N SER A 36 1.02 -22.40 0.78
CA SER A 36 0.85 -21.10 1.42
C SER A 36 1.27 -20.08 0.37
N PRO A 37 0.47 -19.03 0.10
CA PRO A 37 0.83 -18.07 -0.94
C PRO A 37 2.26 -17.64 -0.68
N GLN A 38 3.18 -18.04 -1.55
CA GLN A 38 4.56 -17.60 -1.48
C GLN A 38 4.55 -16.11 -1.81
N TYR A 39 4.51 -15.28 -0.78
CA TYR A 39 4.73 -13.85 -0.92
C TYR A 39 6.20 -13.64 -1.28
N PHE A 40 6.46 -13.41 -2.56
CA PHE A 40 7.77 -12.99 -3.00
C PHE A 40 7.98 -11.55 -2.54
N ALA A 41 8.85 -11.38 -1.54
CA ALA A 41 9.26 -10.05 -1.14
C ALA A 41 9.83 -9.29 -2.35
N PRO A 42 9.49 -8.00 -2.53
CA PRO A 42 10.03 -7.22 -3.64
C PRO A 42 11.55 -7.22 -3.65
N ALA A 43 12.15 -7.28 -4.84
CA ALA A 43 13.62 -7.25 -4.99
C ALA A 43 14.25 -5.98 -4.38
N TYR A 44 13.49 -4.86 -4.36
CA TYR A 44 13.92 -3.62 -3.74
C TYR A 44 13.16 -3.39 -2.43
N GLN A 45 13.92 -3.29 -1.34
CA GLN A 45 13.40 -3.03 0.00
C GLN A 45 13.40 -1.53 0.30
N HIS A 46 12.26 -1.01 0.75
CA HIS A 46 12.13 0.38 1.14
C HIS A 46 12.54 0.60 2.62
N PRO A 47 13.17 1.75 2.98
CA PRO A 47 13.48 2.06 4.36
C PRO A 47 12.22 2.16 5.24
N THR A 48 12.29 1.55 6.43
CA THR A 48 11.16 1.47 7.39
C THR A 48 11.41 2.20 8.70
N ASN A 49 12.59 2.83 8.85
CA ASN A 49 13.07 3.42 10.11
C ASN A 49 13.33 4.93 10.02
N ARG A 50 12.52 5.65 9.27
CA ARG A 50 12.63 7.11 9.20
C ARG A 50 12.07 7.74 10.46
N GLY A 51 12.95 8.41 11.22
CA GLY A 51 12.59 9.17 12.40
C GLY A 51 12.61 10.68 12.13
N LEU A 52 11.67 11.43 12.74
CA LEU A 52 11.61 12.88 12.64
C LEU A 52 12.87 13.54 13.18
N ALA A 53 13.36 13.13 14.36
CA ALA A 53 14.56 13.68 14.98
C ALA A 53 15.79 13.53 14.07
N LYS A 54 15.98 12.34 13.48
CA LYS A 54 17.04 12.08 12.52
C LYS A 54 16.94 13.00 11.29
N MET A 55 15.72 13.16 10.77
CA MET A 55 15.49 14.03 9.60
C MET A 55 15.84 15.48 9.93
N ILE A 56 15.39 16.00 11.07
CA ILE A 56 15.67 17.39 11.49
C ILE A 56 17.18 17.59 11.69
N PHE A 57 17.82 16.72 12.47
CA PHE A 57 19.25 16.84 12.78
C PHE A 57 20.14 16.80 11.53
N LEU A 58 19.90 15.83 10.64
CA LEU A 58 20.64 15.72 9.39
C LEU A 58 20.31 16.87 8.42
N SER A 59 19.08 17.36 8.40
CA SER A 59 18.70 18.51 7.59
C SER A 59 19.39 19.78 8.09
N LEU A 60 19.54 19.96 9.41
CA LEU A 60 20.26 21.09 9.97
C LEU A 60 21.74 21.08 9.56
N ILE A 61 22.41 19.93 9.69
CA ILE A 61 23.83 19.77 9.29
C ILE A 61 24.02 20.00 7.78
N THR A 62 23.06 19.55 6.96
CA THR A 62 23.17 19.63 5.50
C THR A 62 22.47 20.85 4.90
N PHE A 63 22.19 21.87 5.69
CA PHE A 63 21.49 23.10 5.24
C PHE A 63 20.16 22.79 4.51
N GLY A 64 19.41 21.78 4.96
CA GLY A 64 18.14 21.38 4.39
C GLY A 64 18.19 20.34 3.27
N ILE A 65 19.36 20.05 2.69
CA ILE A 65 19.50 19.11 1.57
C ILE A 65 18.99 17.71 1.94
N TYR A 66 19.30 17.24 3.13
CA TYR A 66 18.81 15.92 3.59
C TYR A 66 17.29 15.86 3.65
N GLY A 67 16.62 16.91 4.10
CA GLY A 67 15.17 17.03 4.10
C GLY A 67 14.57 16.89 2.70
N ILE A 68 15.16 17.58 1.71
CA ILE A 68 14.75 17.48 0.30
C ILE A 68 14.86 16.04 -0.20
N VAL A 69 15.98 15.37 0.08
CA VAL A 69 16.20 13.96 -0.32
C VAL A 69 15.16 13.04 0.33
N VAL A 70 14.86 13.24 1.60
CA VAL A 70 13.83 12.44 2.30
C VAL A 70 12.47 12.61 1.63
N TRP A 71 12.05 13.85 1.33
CA TRP A 71 10.79 14.12 0.65
C TRP A 71 10.73 13.54 -0.76
N CYS A 72 11.80 13.65 -1.54
CA CYS A 72 11.88 13.03 -2.87
C CYS A 72 11.70 11.52 -2.79
N LYS A 73 12.41 10.85 -1.88
CA LYS A 73 12.30 9.40 -1.68
C LYS A 73 10.89 9.00 -1.24
N LEU A 74 10.31 9.72 -0.29
CA LEU A 74 8.98 9.44 0.26
C LEU A 74 7.90 9.47 -0.84
N VAL A 75 7.95 10.47 -1.72
CA VAL A 75 7.03 10.57 -2.87
C VAL A 75 7.26 9.47 -3.89
N THR A 76 8.53 9.14 -4.17
CA THR A 76 8.86 8.06 -5.11
C THR A 76 8.34 6.72 -4.59
N GLU A 77 8.57 6.40 -3.33
CA GLU A 77 8.11 5.18 -2.69
C GLU A 77 6.57 5.10 -2.65
N LEU A 78 5.91 6.19 -2.28
CA LEU A 78 4.45 6.27 -2.34
C LEU A 78 3.93 6.00 -3.77
N ASN A 79 4.61 6.53 -4.79
CA ASN A 79 4.26 6.27 -6.18
C ASN A 79 4.50 4.81 -6.58
N VAL A 80 5.58 4.18 -6.11
CA VAL A 80 5.85 2.76 -6.40
C VAL A 80 4.78 1.87 -5.77
N VAL A 81 4.45 2.13 -4.51
CA VAL A 81 3.57 1.27 -3.71
C VAL A 81 2.10 1.48 -4.05
N ALA A 82 1.62 2.73 -4.05
CA ALA A 82 0.20 3.03 -4.17
C ALA A 82 -0.29 3.07 -5.63
N SER A 83 0.56 3.46 -6.61
CA SER A 83 0.10 3.61 -8.00
C SER A 83 -0.35 2.30 -8.65
N ARG A 84 0.09 1.16 -8.14
CA ARG A 84 -0.37 -0.16 -8.60
C ARG A 84 -1.86 -0.37 -8.36
N TYR A 85 -2.41 0.29 -7.34
CA TYR A 85 -3.78 0.09 -6.88
C TYR A 85 -4.69 1.28 -7.20
N ASP A 86 -4.19 2.51 -7.03
CA ASP A 86 -5.00 3.71 -7.25
C ASP A 86 -4.86 4.32 -8.66
N GLY A 87 -3.89 3.82 -9.46
CA GLY A 87 -3.60 4.33 -10.81
C GLY A 87 -3.11 5.79 -10.84
N LYS A 88 -2.90 6.41 -9.67
CA LYS A 88 -2.55 7.83 -9.56
C LYS A 88 -1.06 8.00 -9.31
N ARG A 89 -0.54 9.17 -9.66
CA ARG A 89 0.83 9.56 -9.34
C ARG A 89 0.83 10.89 -8.59
N THR A 90 1.53 10.93 -7.46
CA THR A 90 1.85 12.17 -6.78
C THR A 90 2.98 12.87 -7.54
N CYS A 91 2.84 14.17 -7.76
CA CYS A 91 3.87 14.98 -8.41
C CYS A 91 5.20 14.85 -7.64
N PRO A 92 6.33 14.59 -8.33
CA PRO A 92 7.64 14.52 -7.70
C PRO A 92 7.94 15.80 -6.90
N TYR A 93 8.64 15.66 -5.77
CA TYR A 93 8.88 16.78 -4.86
C TYR A 93 9.54 17.98 -5.57
N PHE A 94 10.51 17.73 -6.44
CA PHE A 94 11.19 18.80 -7.17
C PHE A 94 10.24 19.59 -8.08
N ALA A 95 9.41 18.88 -8.86
CA ALA A 95 8.43 19.54 -9.72
C ALA A 95 7.35 20.26 -8.88
N ALA A 96 6.95 19.67 -7.75
CA ALA A 96 6.03 20.30 -6.82
C ALA A 96 6.61 21.59 -6.22
N SER A 97 7.91 21.63 -5.90
CA SER A 97 8.56 22.84 -5.39
C SER A 97 8.65 23.95 -6.44
N MET A 98 8.89 23.60 -7.70
CA MET A 98 8.86 24.54 -8.82
C MET A 98 7.45 25.15 -9.00
N LEU A 99 6.43 24.31 -9.01
CA LEU A 99 5.04 24.77 -9.11
C LEU A 99 4.64 25.62 -7.88
N THR A 100 5.13 25.27 -6.70
CA THR A 100 4.91 26.06 -5.49
C THR A 100 5.52 27.46 -5.61
N SER A 101 6.71 27.58 -6.17
CA SER A 101 7.37 28.88 -6.40
C SER A 101 6.59 29.72 -7.41
N ILE A 102 6.12 29.13 -8.51
CA ILE A 102 5.32 29.82 -9.55
C ILE A 102 3.97 30.27 -9.02
N THR A 103 3.36 29.48 -8.13
CA THR A 103 2.01 29.77 -7.58
C THR A 103 2.04 30.50 -6.25
N PHE A 104 3.15 31.14 -5.88
CA PHE A 104 3.32 31.84 -4.60
C PHE A 104 2.94 30.99 -3.38
N GLY A 105 3.26 29.71 -3.41
CA GLY A 105 3.00 28.78 -2.30
C GLY A 105 1.69 28.01 -2.36
N ILE A 106 0.70 28.44 -3.17
CA ILE A 106 -0.63 27.82 -3.22
C ILE A 106 -0.56 26.33 -3.57
N TYR A 107 0.30 25.96 -4.52
CA TYR A 107 0.42 24.58 -4.95
C TYR A 107 0.87 23.64 -3.83
N SER A 108 1.67 24.11 -2.86
CA SER A 108 2.13 23.30 -1.74
C SER A 108 0.96 22.77 -0.89
N PHE A 109 -0.06 23.58 -0.67
CA PHE A 109 -1.26 23.17 0.09
C PHE A 109 -2.02 22.05 -0.64
N VAL A 110 -2.20 22.19 -1.95
CA VAL A 110 -2.88 21.18 -2.78
C VAL A 110 -2.08 19.88 -2.81
N TRP A 111 -0.76 20.00 -2.94
CA TRP A 111 0.14 18.85 -3.00
C TRP A 111 0.17 18.08 -1.68
N GLN A 112 0.32 18.78 -0.55
CA GLN A 112 0.31 18.18 0.79
C GLN A 112 -1.03 17.53 1.12
N HIS A 113 -2.14 18.19 0.78
CA HIS A 113 -3.49 17.64 0.94
C HIS A 113 -3.66 16.31 0.20
N LYS A 114 -3.29 16.27 -1.08
CA LYS A 114 -3.38 15.07 -1.90
C LYS A 114 -2.48 13.95 -1.39
N MET A 115 -1.26 14.29 -0.98
CA MET A 115 -0.29 13.33 -0.49
C MET A 115 -0.73 12.71 0.83
N ALA A 116 -1.21 13.49 1.80
CA ALA A 116 -1.72 13.00 3.07
C ALA A 116 -2.91 12.05 2.89
N ASN A 117 -3.87 12.42 2.03
CA ASN A 117 -5.01 11.57 1.72
C ASN A 117 -4.58 10.24 1.07
N ARG A 118 -3.60 10.28 0.20
CA ARG A 118 -3.11 9.10 -0.51
C ARG A 118 -2.39 8.13 0.43
N ILE A 119 -1.55 8.65 1.34
CA ILE A 119 -0.92 7.85 2.41
C ILE A 119 -2.01 7.21 3.29
N GLY A 120 -3.02 7.98 3.69
CA GLY A 120 -4.12 7.46 4.50
C GLY A 120 -4.97 6.41 3.80
N ALA A 121 -5.20 6.55 2.50
CA ALA A 121 -5.91 5.55 1.70
C ALA A 121 -5.12 4.24 1.63
N GLU A 122 -3.82 4.32 1.42
CA GLU A 122 -2.94 3.14 1.35
C GLU A 122 -2.81 2.44 2.71
N LEU A 123 -2.73 3.17 3.81
CA LEU A 123 -2.76 2.59 5.16
C LEU A 123 -4.05 1.80 5.43
N ARG A 124 -5.22 2.37 5.08
CA ARG A 124 -6.51 1.68 5.21
C ARG A 124 -6.57 0.44 4.32
N ARG A 125 -6.09 0.53 3.09
CA ARG A 125 -6.05 -0.61 2.16
C ARG A 125 -5.24 -1.78 2.72
N ARG A 126 -4.15 -1.47 3.43
CA ARG A 126 -3.28 -2.46 4.07
C ARG A 126 -3.75 -2.89 5.46
N GLY A 127 -4.92 -2.43 5.92
CA GLY A 127 -5.51 -2.83 7.20
C GLY A 127 -4.87 -2.18 8.44
N TYR A 128 -4.09 -1.12 8.28
CA TYR A 128 -3.56 -0.40 9.43
C TYR A 128 -4.60 0.55 10.05
N ASP A 129 -4.74 0.50 11.37
CA ASP A 129 -5.58 1.46 12.12
C ASP A 129 -4.91 2.84 12.30
N TYR A 130 -3.69 3.00 11.81
CA TYR A 130 -2.99 4.28 11.87
C TYR A 130 -3.57 5.27 10.86
N LYS A 131 -4.13 6.37 11.39
CA LYS A 131 -4.88 7.35 10.58
C LYS A 131 -3.98 8.52 10.16
N VAL A 132 -3.87 8.71 8.85
CA VAL A 132 -3.30 9.89 8.21
C VAL A 132 -4.33 10.41 7.20
N SER A 133 -4.56 11.71 7.17
CA SER A 133 -5.55 12.32 6.29
C SER A 133 -5.17 13.77 5.93
N ALA A 134 -5.88 14.33 4.95
CA ALA A 134 -5.77 15.76 4.67
C ALA A 134 -6.17 16.64 5.87
N SER A 135 -7.09 16.17 6.73
CA SER A 135 -7.44 16.87 7.95
C SER A 135 -6.25 17.04 8.90
N ASP A 136 -5.34 16.06 8.94
CA ASP A 136 -4.10 16.19 9.72
C ASP A 136 -3.19 17.30 9.18
N PHE A 137 -3.15 17.47 7.86
CA PHE A 137 -2.42 18.55 7.24
C PHE A 137 -3.01 19.92 7.63
N TRP A 138 -4.34 20.09 7.53
CA TRP A 138 -4.99 21.34 7.87
C TRP A 138 -4.88 21.65 9.36
N LEU A 139 -5.10 20.65 10.22
CA LEU A 139 -5.07 20.81 11.68
C LEU A 139 -3.66 21.04 12.20
N TRP A 140 -2.73 20.12 11.89
CA TRP A 140 -1.38 20.17 12.43
C TRP A 140 -0.41 20.96 11.55
N GLY A 141 -0.52 20.83 10.22
CA GLY A 141 0.36 21.53 9.29
C GLY A 141 0.08 23.02 9.22
N ILE A 142 -1.20 23.44 9.23
CA ILE A 142 -1.59 24.85 9.07
C ILE A 142 -1.95 25.46 10.41
N LEU A 143 -3.01 25.01 11.06
CA LEU A 143 -3.43 25.59 12.36
C LEU A 143 -2.37 25.36 13.43
N GLY A 144 -1.76 24.19 13.46
CA GLY A 144 -0.66 23.87 14.37
C GLY A 144 0.62 24.69 14.15
N SER A 145 0.78 25.32 12.98
CA SER A 145 1.91 26.25 12.71
C SER A 145 1.88 27.47 13.61
N LEU A 146 0.71 27.88 14.09
CA LEU A 146 0.57 28.97 15.06
C LEU A 146 1.26 28.64 16.40
N ILE A 147 1.43 27.35 16.70
CA ILE A 147 2.05 26.85 17.94
C ILE A 147 3.47 26.32 17.65
N ILE A 148 4.02 26.54 16.45
CA ILE A 148 5.35 26.08 15.97
C ILE A 148 5.50 24.54 15.94
N VAL A 149 4.93 23.83 16.93
CA VAL A 149 5.06 22.36 17.10
C VAL A 149 4.22 21.59 16.06
N GLY A 150 3.14 22.15 15.56
CA GLY A 150 2.20 21.46 14.68
C GLY A 150 2.81 20.84 13.41
N PRO A 151 3.63 21.57 12.63
CA PRO A 151 4.27 21.02 11.45
C PRO A 151 5.16 19.79 11.75
N PHE A 152 5.80 19.75 12.92
CA PHE A 152 6.60 18.60 13.37
C PHE A 152 5.70 17.40 13.67
N VAL A 153 4.55 17.61 14.31
CA VAL A 153 3.57 16.54 14.56
C VAL A 153 3.05 15.99 13.23
N TYR A 154 2.69 16.85 12.29
CA TYR A 154 2.25 16.44 10.97
C TYR A 154 3.33 15.63 10.23
N CYS A 155 4.56 16.13 10.19
CA CYS A 155 5.68 15.46 9.55
C CYS A 155 5.96 14.10 10.20
N HIS A 156 5.90 14.00 11.54
CA HIS A 156 6.04 12.74 12.27
C HIS A 156 4.96 11.73 11.83
N LYS A 157 3.70 12.16 11.74
CA LYS A 157 2.59 11.30 11.30
C LYS A 157 2.81 10.76 9.89
N LEU A 158 3.26 11.60 8.95
CA LEU A 158 3.56 11.17 7.59
C LEU A 158 4.70 10.15 7.54
N LEU A 159 5.81 10.43 8.23
CA LEU A 159 6.97 9.54 8.27
C LEU A 159 6.60 8.17 8.87
N LYS A 160 5.85 8.17 9.98
CA LYS A 160 5.38 6.93 10.61
C LYS A 160 4.43 6.17 9.69
N GLY A 161 3.49 6.84 9.03
CA GLY A 161 2.59 6.25 8.06
C GLY A 161 3.34 5.59 6.91
N MET A 162 4.34 6.27 6.33
CA MET A 162 5.18 5.70 5.26
C MET A 162 6.04 4.53 5.74
N ASN A 163 6.57 4.58 6.96
CA ASN A 163 7.31 3.44 7.51
C ASN A 163 6.42 2.19 7.59
N LEU A 164 5.17 2.31 8.05
CA LEU A 164 4.20 1.22 8.09
C LEU A 164 3.88 0.66 6.69
N ILE A 165 3.64 1.54 5.73
CA ILE A 165 3.39 1.15 4.33
C ILE A 165 4.59 0.39 3.77
N ASN A 166 5.81 0.92 3.97
CA ASN A 166 7.04 0.29 3.50
C ASN A 166 7.30 -1.06 4.17
N THR A 167 7.00 -1.19 5.47
CA THR A 167 7.10 -2.47 6.17
C THR A 167 6.20 -3.52 5.52
N SER A 168 4.94 -3.17 5.26
CA SER A 168 4.02 -4.07 4.58
C SER A 168 4.46 -4.37 3.14
N TYR A 169 4.92 -3.36 2.39
CA TYR A 169 5.42 -3.55 1.03
C TYR A 169 6.64 -4.46 0.97
N ASN A 170 7.57 -4.33 1.90
CA ASN A 170 8.77 -5.16 1.95
C ASN A 170 8.48 -6.65 2.18
N VAL A 171 7.31 -6.96 2.75
CA VAL A 171 6.87 -8.34 3.02
C VAL A 171 5.96 -8.86 1.92
N TYR A 172 4.99 -8.04 1.49
CA TYR A 172 3.89 -8.51 0.64
C TYR A 172 3.87 -7.92 -0.78
N GLY A 173 4.65 -6.89 -1.06
CA GLY A 173 4.67 -6.18 -2.34
C GLY A 173 3.65 -5.05 -2.52
#